data_3a35907a499a6ec9d201600bf62e7261
#
_entry.id   3a35907a499a6ec9d201600bf62e7261
#
_cell.length_a   1.000
_cell.length_b   1.000
_cell.length_c   1.000
_cell.angle_alpha   90.00
_cell.angle_beta   90.00
_cell.angle_gamma   90.00
#
_symmetry.space_group_name_H-M   'P 1'
#
loop_
_entity.id
_entity.type
_entity.pdbx_description
1 polymer ?
#
loop_
_entity_poly.entity_id
_entity_poly.type
_entity_poly.pdbx_seq_one_letter_code
_entity_poly.pdbx_strand_id
1 'polypeptide(L)'
;MLNVYIGYDSVETVAYHVLAHSILRRSSIPVSIAPLMRTQLKGIYTRARGPTESTEFSLTRFLVPALSGFRGWSVFMDCDMLCRMDFAAIAREIGRQSDKAVLVCKHDYTPSSKRKFLNKIQTVYPRKNWSSVMVFNNARCKALSAAYVNSASGLDLHRFKWVRDELIGELPIEWNWLVGEYKHNAKAKIVHYTLGGPWFKQYRNCAYAKEWRNELKLARHAKVER
;
A
#
# COMPACT_ATOMS: atom_id res chain seq x y z
N MET A 1 12.84 -13.58 -6.17
CA MET A 1 12.77 -12.43 -5.25
C MET A 1 11.51 -11.64 -5.57
N LEU A 2 10.74 -11.25 -4.55
CA LEU A 2 9.52 -10.44 -4.73
C LEU A 2 9.84 -8.96 -4.54
N ASN A 3 9.44 -8.13 -5.52
CA ASN A 3 9.64 -6.69 -5.44
C ASN A 3 8.46 -6.04 -4.69
N VAL A 4 8.76 -5.25 -3.66
CA VAL A 4 7.78 -4.52 -2.84
C VAL A 4 8.08 -3.03 -2.94
N TYR A 5 7.11 -2.28 -3.43
CA TYR A 5 7.17 -0.83 -3.49
C TYR A 5 6.30 -0.25 -2.37
N ILE A 6 6.87 0.50 -1.48
CA ILE A 6 6.14 1.16 -0.39
C ILE A 6 6.06 2.65 -0.71
N GLY A 7 4.85 3.21 -0.71
CA GLY A 7 4.65 4.64 -0.84
C GLY A 7 5.43 5.40 0.23
N TYR A 8 6.11 6.47 -0.14
CA TYR A 8 6.84 7.31 0.82
C TYR A 8 6.16 8.68 0.92
N ASP A 9 5.82 9.05 2.15
CA ASP A 9 5.33 10.38 2.49
C ASP A 9 6.24 10.99 3.56
N SER A 10 6.72 12.21 3.32
CA SER A 10 7.64 12.90 4.24
C SER A 10 7.04 13.16 5.62
N VAL A 11 5.71 13.22 5.72
CA VAL A 11 4.98 13.38 6.99
C VAL A 11 4.89 12.07 7.78
N GLU A 12 5.06 10.91 7.10
CA GLU A 12 4.89 9.57 7.66
C GLU A 12 6.15 8.70 7.55
N THR A 13 7.32 9.32 7.50
CA THR A 13 8.62 8.63 7.33
C THR A 13 8.80 7.45 8.31
N VAL A 14 8.44 7.63 9.58
CA VAL A 14 8.57 6.57 10.58
C VAL A 14 7.67 5.37 10.28
N ALA A 15 6.49 5.61 9.70
CA ALA A 15 5.55 4.54 9.31
C ALA A 15 6.15 3.69 8.19
N TYR A 16 6.75 4.32 7.16
CA TYR A 16 7.49 3.62 6.12
C TYR A 16 8.55 2.67 6.70
N HIS A 17 9.39 3.15 7.61
CA HIS A 17 10.46 2.34 8.18
C HIS A 17 9.94 1.16 9.01
N VAL A 18 8.86 1.36 9.77
CA VAL A 18 8.23 0.30 10.56
C VAL A 18 7.61 -0.76 9.65
N LEU A 19 6.92 -0.36 8.58
CA LEU A 19 6.37 -1.29 7.59
C LEU A 19 7.48 -2.10 6.92
N ALA A 20 8.51 -1.44 6.39
CA ALA A 20 9.64 -2.11 5.73
C ALA A 20 10.30 -3.13 6.67
N HIS A 21 10.62 -2.74 7.91
CA HIS A 21 11.17 -3.62 8.93
C HIS A 21 10.25 -4.82 9.20
N SER A 22 8.93 -4.58 9.34
CA SER A 22 7.96 -5.62 9.66
C SER A 22 7.84 -6.68 8.56
N ILE A 23 8.00 -6.27 7.29
CA ILE A 23 8.02 -7.19 6.14
C ILE A 23 9.32 -8.00 6.16
N LEU A 24 10.48 -7.32 6.23
CA LEU A 24 11.80 -7.98 6.20
C LEU A 24 11.94 -9.00 7.31
N ARG A 25 11.52 -8.65 8.54
CA ARG A 25 11.64 -9.53 9.70
C ARG A 25 10.76 -10.78 9.62
N ARG A 26 9.66 -10.72 8.89
CA ARG A 26 8.67 -11.82 8.83
C ARG A 26 8.66 -12.57 7.50
N SER A 27 9.43 -12.15 6.51
CA SER A 27 9.43 -12.81 5.22
C SER A 27 10.36 -14.02 5.23
N SER A 28 9.83 -15.21 4.94
CA SER A 28 10.61 -16.43 4.73
C SER A 28 11.15 -16.56 3.31
N ILE A 29 10.86 -15.59 2.43
CA ILE A 29 11.41 -15.52 1.07
C ILE A 29 12.18 -14.21 0.87
N PRO A 30 13.15 -14.16 -0.06
CA PRO A 30 13.83 -12.93 -0.40
C PRO A 30 12.84 -11.88 -0.94
N VAL A 31 12.85 -10.68 -0.33
CA VAL A 31 12.09 -9.52 -0.78
C VAL A 31 13.05 -8.36 -1.05
N SER A 32 12.73 -7.56 -2.08
CA SER A 32 13.39 -6.28 -2.35
C SER A 32 12.39 -5.17 -2.05
N ILE A 33 12.74 -4.24 -1.16
CA ILE A 33 11.87 -3.13 -0.78
C ILE A 33 12.42 -1.84 -1.36
N ALA A 34 11.61 -1.15 -2.17
CA ALA A 34 11.93 0.15 -2.73
C ALA A 34 10.95 1.21 -2.22
N PRO A 35 11.46 2.35 -1.70
CA PRO A 35 10.60 3.49 -1.39
C PRO A 35 10.11 4.12 -2.70
N LEU A 36 8.80 4.34 -2.81
CA LEU A 36 8.22 5.07 -3.92
C LEU A 36 8.18 6.57 -3.55
N MET A 37 9.35 7.19 -3.63
CA MET A 37 9.58 8.58 -3.24
C MET A 37 9.43 9.50 -4.45
N ARG A 38 8.45 10.40 -4.43
CA ARG A 38 8.14 11.29 -5.56
C ARG A 38 9.33 12.11 -6.04
N THR A 39 10.18 12.58 -5.12
CA THR A 39 11.37 13.39 -5.46
C THR A 39 12.44 12.61 -6.24
N GLN A 40 12.43 11.28 -6.15
CA GLN A 40 13.34 10.40 -6.90
C GLN A 40 12.79 9.99 -8.27
N LEU A 41 11.53 10.33 -8.57
CA LEU A 41 10.86 10.00 -9.84
C LEU A 41 10.94 11.13 -10.87
N LYS A 42 11.88 12.09 -10.72
CA LYS A 42 12.09 13.18 -11.67
C LYS A 42 12.34 12.61 -13.08
N GLY A 43 11.67 13.17 -14.10
CA GLY A 43 11.74 12.68 -15.48
C GLY A 43 10.77 11.52 -15.79
N ILE A 44 10.32 10.77 -14.78
CA ILE A 44 9.32 9.72 -14.94
C ILE A 44 7.93 10.22 -14.53
N TYR A 45 7.83 10.88 -13.39
CA TYR A 45 6.59 11.47 -12.87
C TYR A 45 6.69 12.98 -12.90
N THR A 46 5.88 13.62 -13.76
CA THR A 46 5.98 15.06 -14.08
C THR A 46 4.79 15.87 -13.55
N ARG A 47 3.77 15.23 -12.99
CA ARG A 47 2.58 15.92 -12.49
C ARG A 47 2.88 16.78 -11.28
N ALA A 48 2.29 17.96 -11.21
CA ALA A 48 2.17 18.72 -9.98
C ALA A 48 1.26 17.96 -8.99
N ARG A 49 1.51 18.09 -7.68
CA ARG A 49 0.63 17.53 -6.64
C ARG A 49 -0.68 18.31 -6.64
N GLY A 50 -1.78 17.58 -6.83
CA GLY A 50 -3.12 18.17 -6.78
C GLY A 50 -3.61 18.36 -5.33
N PRO A 51 -4.54 19.30 -5.10
CA PRO A 51 -5.06 19.59 -3.74
C PRO A 51 -5.83 18.41 -3.12
N THR A 52 -6.34 17.51 -3.94
CA THR A 52 -7.09 16.32 -3.49
C THR A 52 -6.21 15.11 -3.20
N GLU A 53 -4.90 15.17 -3.52
CA GLU A 53 -3.96 14.09 -3.23
C GLU A 53 -3.62 14.07 -1.74
N SER A 54 -4.06 13.04 -1.04
CA SER A 54 -3.88 12.90 0.41
C SER A 54 -2.43 12.63 0.80
N THR A 55 -1.66 11.93 -0.05
CA THR A 55 -0.27 11.54 0.18
C THR A 55 0.61 11.90 -1.02
N GLU A 56 1.93 11.95 -0.83
CA GLU A 56 2.89 12.21 -1.90
C GLU A 56 2.91 11.11 -2.96
N PHE A 57 2.49 9.91 -2.59
CA PHE A 57 2.43 8.73 -3.46
C PHE A 57 1.02 8.41 -3.98
N SER A 58 0.06 9.32 -3.82
CA SER A 58 -1.34 9.08 -4.23
C SER A 58 -1.47 8.56 -5.66
N LEU A 59 -0.71 9.09 -6.61
CA LEU A 59 -0.77 8.66 -8.00
C LEU A 59 0.49 7.93 -8.48
N THR A 60 1.65 8.13 -7.84
CA THR A 60 2.89 7.44 -8.21
C THR A 60 2.82 5.93 -7.99
N ARG A 61 1.90 5.45 -7.12
CA ARG A 61 1.63 4.02 -6.90
C ARG A 61 1.32 3.26 -8.19
N PHE A 62 0.73 3.92 -9.17
CA PHE A 62 0.38 3.33 -10.45
C PHE A 62 1.56 3.22 -11.42
N LEU A 63 2.73 3.77 -11.07
CA LEU A 63 3.97 3.60 -11.85
C LEU A 63 4.66 2.26 -11.58
N VAL A 64 4.26 1.51 -10.57
CA VAL A 64 4.96 0.27 -10.17
C VAL A 64 5.18 -0.70 -11.33
N PRO A 65 4.20 -0.99 -12.21
CA PRO A 65 4.45 -1.85 -13.37
C PRO A 65 5.52 -1.29 -14.32
N ALA A 66 5.50 0.01 -14.61
CA ALA A 66 6.50 0.64 -15.47
C ALA A 66 7.91 0.63 -14.83
N LEU A 67 8.00 0.94 -13.53
CA LEU A 67 9.26 0.90 -12.76
C LEU A 67 9.83 -0.52 -12.67
N SER A 68 8.97 -1.54 -12.75
CA SER A 68 9.37 -2.96 -12.83
C SER A 68 9.69 -3.43 -14.25
N GLY A 69 9.74 -2.53 -15.23
CA GLY A 69 9.95 -2.86 -16.65
C GLY A 69 8.86 -3.75 -17.22
N PHE A 70 7.67 -3.73 -16.66
CA PHE A 70 6.55 -4.60 -17.00
C PHE A 70 6.87 -6.10 -16.93
N ARG A 71 7.72 -6.52 -15.97
CA ARG A 71 8.16 -7.91 -15.82
C ARG A 71 7.84 -8.45 -14.43
N GLY A 72 7.47 -9.73 -14.36
CA GLY A 72 7.20 -10.44 -13.11
C GLY A 72 6.05 -9.87 -12.31
N TRP A 73 6.08 -10.09 -11.00
CA TRP A 73 5.09 -9.61 -10.04
C TRP A 73 5.72 -8.61 -9.08
N SER A 74 4.95 -7.60 -8.73
CA SER A 74 5.34 -6.58 -7.75
C SER A 74 4.18 -6.27 -6.80
N VAL A 75 4.50 -5.91 -5.57
CA VAL A 75 3.52 -5.46 -4.58
C VAL A 75 3.70 -3.98 -4.35
N PHE A 76 2.61 -3.22 -4.37
CA PHE A 76 2.55 -1.86 -3.84
C PHE A 76 1.80 -1.86 -2.51
N MET A 77 2.28 -1.05 -1.56
CA MET A 77 1.64 -0.82 -0.27
C MET A 77 1.72 0.65 0.13
N ASP A 78 0.68 1.17 0.76
CA ASP A 78 0.74 2.44 1.47
C ASP A 78 1.71 2.32 2.66
N CYS A 79 2.36 3.41 3.08
CA CYS A 79 3.37 3.36 4.15
C CYS A 79 2.77 3.18 5.55
N ASP A 80 1.52 3.57 5.73
CA ASP A 80 0.79 3.58 7.01
C ASP A 80 0.22 2.20 7.37
N MET A 81 1.04 1.16 7.18
CA MET A 81 0.66 -0.24 7.43
C MET A 81 1.63 -0.94 8.39
N LEU A 82 1.22 -2.11 8.89
CA LEU A 82 2.05 -3.04 9.64
C LEU A 82 1.82 -4.47 9.15
N CYS A 83 2.88 -5.14 8.71
CA CYS A 83 2.84 -6.56 8.38
C CYS A 83 2.91 -7.39 9.67
N ARG A 84 1.98 -8.36 9.85
CA ARG A 84 1.83 -9.17 11.07
C ARG A 84 2.10 -10.65 10.85
N MET A 85 2.37 -11.07 9.62
CA MET A 85 2.57 -12.47 9.25
C MET A 85 3.74 -12.64 8.29
N ASP A 86 4.07 -13.88 7.97
CA ASP A 86 5.04 -14.19 6.92
C ASP A 86 4.55 -13.66 5.57
N PHE A 87 5.30 -12.69 5.02
CA PHE A 87 4.95 -12.03 3.77
C PHE A 87 5.01 -12.98 2.56
N ALA A 88 5.73 -14.10 2.68
CA ALA A 88 5.77 -15.15 1.64
C ALA A 88 4.38 -15.70 1.28
N ALA A 89 3.41 -15.59 2.19
CA ALA A 89 2.04 -16.04 1.91
C ALA A 89 1.37 -15.31 0.73
N ILE A 90 1.87 -14.11 0.33
CA ILE A 90 1.38 -13.40 -0.86
C ILE A 90 1.64 -14.22 -2.14
N ALA A 91 2.71 -15.02 -2.19
CA ALA A 91 3.03 -15.86 -3.34
C ALA A 91 1.95 -16.90 -3.62
N ARG A 92 1.24 -17.38 -2.58
CA ARG A 92 0.10 -18.29 -2.74
C ARG A 92 -1.09 -17.61 -3.39
N GLU A 93 -1.37 -16.37 -3.04
CA GLU A 93 -2.45 -15.58 -3.67
C GLU A 93 -2.14 -15.30 -5.14
N ILE A 94 -0.87 -15.03 -5.47
CA ILE A 94 -0.39 -14.89 -6.85
C ILE A 94 -0.60 -16.19 -7.63
N GLY A 95 -0.19 -17.33 -7.06
CA GLY A 95 -0.31 -18.63 -7.73
C GLY A 95 -1.76 -19.01 -8.07
N ARG A 96 -2.71 -18.68 -7.17
CA ARG A 96 -4.15 -18.95 -7.37
C ARG A 96 -4.80 -18.10 -8.46
N GLN A 97 -4.23 -16.95 -8.79
CA GLN A 97 -4.84 -15.93 -9.65
C GLN A 97 -3.82 -15.38 -10.66
N SER A 98 -2.96 -16.26 -11.19
CA SER A 98 -1.88 -15.89 -12.12
C SER A 98 -2.38 -15.32 -13.47
N ASP A 99 -3.66 -15.54 -13.81
CA ASP A 99 -4.36 -15.00 -14.96
C ASP A 99 -4.78 -13.53 -14.79
N LYS A 100 -4.80 -13.00 -13.56
CA LYS A 100 -5.21 -11.62 -13.28
C LYS A 100 -4.10 -10.62 -13.58
N ALA A 101 -4.50 -9.36 -13.81
CA ALA A 101 -3.58 -8.25 -14.01
C ALA A 101 -3.18 -7.59 -12.68
N VAL A 102 -4.12 -7.51 -11.74
CA VAL A 102 -3.89 -6.94 -10.43
C VAL A 102 -4.76 -7.63 -9.40
N LEU A 103 -4.21 -7.89 -8.20
CA LEU A 103 -4.99 -8.38 -7.05
C LEU A 103 -5.10 -7.26 -6.03
N VAL A 104 -6.31 -7.07 -5.48
CA VAL A 104 -6.63 -6.02 -4.50
C VAL A 104 -7.57 -6.55 -3.43
N CYS A 105 -7.56 -5.94 -2.24
CA CYS A 105 -8.65 -6.15 -1.28
C CYS A 105 -9.86 -5.33 -1.73
N LYS A 106 -10.95 -6.01 -2.07
CA LYS A 106 -12.19 -5.38 -2.55
C LYS A 106 -13.02 -4.90 -1.37
N HIS A 107 -12.64 -3.75 -0.82
CA HIS A 107 -13.40 -3.13 0.26
C HIS A 107 -14.78 -2.70 -0.22
N ASP A 108 -15.79 -3.13 0.50
CA ASP A 108 -17.18 -2.67 0.35
C ASP A 108 -17.62 -2.08 1.70
N TYR A 109 -17.41 -0.77 1.86
CA TYR A 109 -17.77 -0.06 3.09
C TYR A 109 -18.00 1.43 2.83
N THR A 110 -18.85 2.03 3.67
CA THR A 110 -18.99 3.49 3.74
C THR A 110 -18.08 4.01 4.84
N PRO A 111 -17.17 4.96 4.56
CA PRO A 111 -16.30 5.52 5.57
C PRO A 111 -17.05 6.05 6.79
N SER A 112 -16.61 5.70 7.99
CA SER A 112 -17.20 6.10 9.26
C SER A 112 -17.06 7.61 9.54
N SER A 113 -16.10 8.28 8.90
CA SER A 113 -15.82 9.71 9.09
C SER A 113 -15.79 10.47 7.77
N LYS A 114 -16.30 11.71 7.77
CA LYS A 114 -16.15 12.64 6.64
C LYS A 114 -14.73 13.23 6.53
N ARG A 115 -13.89 13.06 7.52
CA ARG A 115 -12.51 13.55 7.59
C ARG A 115 -11.58 12.44 8.02
N LYS A 116 -10.39 12.44 7.47
CA LYS A 116 -9.32 11.49 7.78
C LYS A 116 -8.04 12.26 8.13
N PHE A 117 -6.95 11.54 8.28
CA PHE A 117 -5.58 12.00 8.45
C PHE A 117 -5.36 13.48 8.10
N LEU A 118 -4.79 14.25 9.04
CA LEU A 118 -4.55 15.70 8.94
C LEU A 118 -5.80 16.53 8.55
N ASN A 119 -6.97 16.12 9.04
CA ASN A 119 -8.25 16.81 8.80
C ASN A 119 -8.66 16.92 7.32
N LYS A 120 -8.05 16.10 6.43
CA LYS A 120 -8.38 16.08 5.00
C LYS A 120 -9.78 15.52 4.76
N ILE A 121 -10.49 16.11 3.79
CA ILE A 121 -11.82 15.63 3.40
C ILE A 121 -11.72 14.20 2.87
N GLN A 122 -12.57 13.32 3.38
CA GLN A 122 -12.67 11.95 2.92
C GLN A 122 -13.72 11.86 1.81
N THR A 123 -13.26 11.72 0.57
CA THR A 123 -14.15 11.53 -0.58
C THR A 123 -14.65 10.09 -0.63
N VAL A 124 -15.95 9.91 -0.88
CA VAL A 124 -16.55 8.60 -1.17
C VAL A 124 -16.51 8.42 -2.69
N TYR A 125 -15.92 7.34 -3.15
CA TYR A 125 -15.91 6.95 -4.56
C TYR A 125 -15.86 5.42 -4.68
N PRO A 126 -16.35 4.83 -5.79
CA PRO A 126 -16.26 3.40 -6.02
C PRO A 126 -14.82 2.86 -5.93
N ARG A 127 -14.65 1.66 -5.34
CA ARG A 127 -13.34 0.98 -5.18
C ARG A 127 -12.37 1.72 -4.24
N LYS A 128 -12.93 2.44 -3.26
CA LYS A 128 -12.12 3.14 -2.27
C LYS A 128 -11.23 2.15 -1.49
N ASN A 129 -9.98 2.55 -1.24
CA ASN A 129 -8.92 1.76 -0.57
C ASN A 129 -8.50 0.48 -1.30
N TRP A 130 -9.04 0.17 -2.49
CA TRP A 130 -8.54 -0.96 -3.28
C TRP A 130 -7.09 -0.76 -3.71
N SER A 131 -6.68 0.48 -3.97
CA SER A 131 -5.34 0.82 -4.43
C SER A 131 -4.30 0.98 -3.32
N SER A 132 -4.65 0.75 -2.05
CA SER A 132 -3.69 0.85 -0.95
C SER A 132 -2.80 -0.39 -0.78
N VAL A 133 -3.29 -1.57 -1.23
CA VAL A 133 -2.49 -2.78 -1.45
C VAL A 133 -2.82 -3.30 -2.85
N MET A 134 -1.81 -3.37 -3.70
CA MET A 134 -1.95 -3.87 -5.07
C MET A 134 -0.84 -4.88 -5.37
N VAL A 135 -1.21 -6.07 -5.84
CA VAL A 135 -0.27 -7.07 -6.33
C VAL A 135 -0.38 -7.10 -7.84
N PHE A 136 0.60 -6.54 -8.52
CA PHE A 136 0.60 -6.37 -9.97
C PHE A 136 1.25 -7.57 -10.68
N ASN A 137 0.55 -8.15 -11.65
CA ASN A 137 1.18 -8.88 -12.75
C ASN A 137 1.67 -7.83 -13.76
N ASN A 138 2.92 -7.42 -13.63
CA ASN A 138 3.43 -6.25 -14.34
C ASN A 138 3.28 -6.39 -15.87
N ALA A 139 3.45 -7.59 -16.42
CA ALA A 139 3.33 -7.84 -17.86
C ALA A 139 1.91 -7.58 -18.40
N ARG A 140 0.89 -7.71 -17.54
CA ARG A 140 -0.53 -7.46 -17.88
C ARG A 140 -0.97 -6.02 -17.61
N CYS A 141 -0.09 -5.18 -17.04
CA CYS A 141 -0.38 -3.80 -16.66
C CYS A 141 0.26 -2.76 -17.59
N LYS A 142 0.50 -3.10 -18.87
CA LYS A 142 1.17 -2.20 -19.84
C LYS A 142 0.45 -0.87 -20.06
N ALA A 143 -0.86 -0.81 -19.80
CA ALA A 143 -1.63 0.44 -19.83
C ALA A 143 -1.10 1.47 -18.82
N LEU A 144 -0.50 1.04 -17.70
CA LEU A 144 0.10 1.91 -16.69
C LEU A 144 1.51 2.38 -17.10
N SER A 145 1.64 2.89 -18.33
CA SER A 145 2.86 3.58 -18.77
C SER A 145 3.04 4.90 -18.01
N ALA A 146 4.28 5.41 -17.91
CA ALA A 146 4.54 6.71 -17.31
C ALA A 146 3.71 7.82 -17.98
N ALA A 147 3.55 7.80 -19.30
CA ALA A 147 2.73 8.76 -20.04
C ALA A 147 1.26 8.73 -19.58
N TYR A 148 0.67 7.53 -19.47
CA TYR A 148 -0.70 7.39 -19.01
C TYR A 148 -0.87 7.85 -17.55
N VAL A 149 0.02 7.44 -16.64
CA VAL A 149 -0.05 7.86 -15.23
C VAL A 149 0.10 9.36 -15.08
N ASN A 150 0.89 10.01 -15.94
CA ASN A 150 1.04 11.46 -15.94
C ASN A 150 -0.17 12.21 -16.49
N SER A 151 -1.01 11.61 -17.34
CA SER A 151 -2.14 12.29 -17.99
C SER A 151 -3.52 11.89 -17.46
N ALA A 152 -3.70 10.65 -17.00
CA ALA A 152 -4.98 10.13 -16.53
C ALA A 152 -5.48 10.87 -15.29
N SER A 153 -6.81 11.00 -15.13
CA SER A 153 -7.37 11.56 -13.91
C SER A 153 -7.06 10.68 -12.69
N GLY A 154 -6.92 11.27 -11.51
CA GLY A 154 -6.73 10.50 -10.27
C GLY A 154 -7.91 9.54 -10.02
N LEU A 155 -9.13 9.93 -10.40
CA LEU A 155 -10.31 9.06 -10.29
C LEU A 155 -10.23 7.87 -11.24
N ASP A 156 -9.77 8.04 -12.48
CA ASP A 156 -9.65 6.92 -13.43
C ASP A 156 -8.60 5.92 -12.95
N LEU A 157 -7.48 6.41 -12.42
CA LEU A 157 -6.45 5.57 -11.83
C LEU A 157 -7.01 4.77 -10.63
N HIS A 158 -7.62 5.41 -9.66
CA HIS A 158 -8.15 4.77 -8.45
C HIS A 158 -9.39 3.91 -8.69
N ARG A 159 -10.14 4.17 -9.75
CA ARG A 159 -11.28 3.33 -10.20
C ARG A 159 -10.85 2.18 -11.11
N PHE A 160 -9.55 2.01 -11.33
CA PHE A 160 -8.99 0.94 -12.17
C PHE A 160 -9.50 0.96 -13.63
N LYS A 161 -9.74 2.14 -14.22
CA LYS A 161 -10.19 2.27 -15.62
C LYS A 161 -9.14 1.85 -16.65
N TRP A 162 -7.92 1.60 -16.20
CA TRP A 162 -6.78 1.12 -16.98
C TRP A 162 -6.77 -0.39 -17.19
N VAL A 163 -7.70 -1.12 -16.59
CA VAL A 163 -7.79 -2.59 -16.66
C VAL A 163 -9.26 -3.02 -16.71
N ARG A 164 -9.56 -4.10 -17.43
CA ARG A 164 -10.90 -4.69 -17.45
C ARG A 164 -11.23 -5.34 -16.11
N ASP A 165 -12.50 -5.27 -15.70
CA ASP A 165 -12.95 -5.70 -14.37
C ASP A 165 -12.67 -7.19 -14.09
N GLU A 166 -12.81 -8.05 -15.09
CA GLU A 166 -12.53 -9.48 -14.98
C GLU A 166 -11.04 -9.81 -14.74
N LEU A 167 -10.14 -8.86 -15.01
CA LEU A 167 -8.71 -8.99 -14.71
C LEU A 167 -8.31 -8.45 -13.35
N ILE A 168 -9.26 -7.90 -12.58
CA ILE A 168 -9.04 -7.48 -11.20
C ILE A 168 -9.39 -8.65 -10.28
N GLY A 169 -8.35 -9.33 -9.79
CA GLY A 169 -8.50 -10.40 -8.80
C GLY A 169 -8.70 -9.86 -7.39
N GLU A 170 -8.89 -10.78 -6.45
CA GLU A 170 -9.23 -10.45 -5.06
C GLU A 170 -8.24 -11.06 -4.08
N LEU A 171 -7.73 -10.22 -3.19
CA LEU A 171 -7.03 -10.65 -1.98
C LEU A 171 -8.02 -10.79 -0.82
N PRO A 172 -7.86 -11.78 0.05
CA PRO A 172 -8.58 -11.80 1.32
C PRO A 172 -8.45 -10.48 2.05
N ILE A 173 -9.53 -10.00 2.65
CA ILE A 173 -9.60 -8.66 3.27
C ILE A 173 -8.56 -8.47 4.39
N GLU A 174 -8.08 -9.55 5.00
CA GLU A 174 -7.03 -9.55 6.01
C GLU A 174 -5.68 -9.00 5.50
N TRP A 175 -5.49 -8.94 4.17
CA TRP A 175 -4.31 -8.33 3.55
C TRP A 175 -4.34 -6.80 3.54
N ASN A 176 -5.47 -6.19 3.94
CA ASN A 176 -5.60 -4.73 4.03
C ASN A 176 -6.67 -4.37 5.08
N TRP A 177 -6.43 -4.71 6.33
CA TRP A 177 -7.39 -4.54 7.42
C TRP A 177 -7.42 -3.09 7.90
N LEU A 178 -8.51 -2.37 7.62
CA LEU A 178 -8.64 -0.93 7.87
C LEU A 178 -8.87 -0.65 9.35
N VAL A 179 -7.86 -0.09 10.00
CA VAL A 179 -7.91 0.30 11.42
C VAL A 179 -8.83 1.52 11.60
N GLY A 180 -9.78 1.40 12.52
CA GLY A 180 -10.78 2.44 12.79
C GLY A 180 -12.05 2.33 11.94
N GLU A 181 -11.99 1.60 10.80
CA GLU A 181 -13.17 1.30 9.99
C GLU A 181 -13.73 -0.10 10.30
N TYR A 182 -12.85 -1.05 10.60
CA TYR A 182 -13.22 -2.42 10.93
C TYR A 182 -12.98 -2.72 12.42
N LYS A 183 -13.75 -3.65 12.99
CA LYS A 183 -13.53 -4.16 14.35
C LYS A 183 -12.17 -4.86 14.43
N HIS A 184 -11.61 -4.98 15.65
CA HIS A 184 -10.35 -5.70 15.85
C HIS A 184 -10.43 -7.13 15.31
N ASN A 185 -9.42 -7.55 14.56
CA ASN A 185 -9.29 -8.89 13.99
C ASN A 185 -7.89 -9.47 14.28
N ALA A 186 -7.81 -10.49 15.12
CA ALA A 186 -6.56 -11.16 15.43
C ALA A 186 -5.91 -11.83 14.19
N LYS A 187 -6.71 -12.18 13.17
CA LYS A 187 -6.26 -12.82 11.93
C LYS A 187 -5.83 -11.83 10.85
N ALA A 188 -5.95 -10.49 11.09
CA ALA A 188 -5.48 -9.49 10.13
C ALA A 188 -4.00 -9.71 9.83
N LYS A 189 -3.66 -9.85 8.55
CA LYS A 189 -2.31 -10.11 8.05
C LYS A 189 -1.50 -8.84 7.90
N ILE A 190 -2.16 -7.81 7.34
CA ILE A 190 -1.66 -6.45 7.25
C ILE A 190 -2.74 -5.54 7.82
N VAL A 191 -2.37 -4.72 8.80
CA VAL A 191 -3.23 -3.67 9.33
C VAL A 191 -2.86 -2.34 8.71
N HIS A 192 -3.86 -1.54 8.34
CA HIS A 192 -3.71 -0.28 7.63
C HIS A 192 -4.34 0.85 8.45
N TYR A 193 -3.53 1.81 8.87
CA TYR A 193 -3.93 2.95 9.71
C TYR A 193 -4.51 4.09 8.86
N THR A 194 -5.49 3.79 8.01
CA THR A 194 -6.03 4.72 6.99
C THR A 194 -6.58 6.05 7.53
N LEU A 195 -6.94 6.11 8.82
CA LEU A 195 -7.35 7.33 9.51
C LEU A 195 -6.19 8.09 10.16
N GLY A 196 -5.04 7.43 10.30
CA GLY A 196 -3.84 7.88 10.97
C GLY A 196 -3.38 6.87 12.02
N GLY A 197 -2.08 6.75 12.19
CA GLY A 197 -1.47 5.70 13.01
C GLY A 197 -0.84 6.20 14.32
N PRO A 198 -0.25 5.25 15.11
CA PRO A 198 0.23 5.50 16.47
C PRO A 198 1.35 6.53 16.59
N TRP A 199 1.96 6.95 15.48
CA TRP A 199 2.98 8.01 15.42
C TRP A 199 2.38 9.41 15.54
N PHE A 200 1.06 9.57 15.39
CA PHE A 200 0.36 10.82 15.65
C PHE A 200 -0.29 10.83 17.02
N LYS A 201 -0.18 11.96 17.72
CA LYS A 201 -0.70 12.13 19.10
C LYS A 201 -2.17 11.72 19.24
N GLN A 202 -3.01 12.13 18.30
CA GLN A 202 -4.46 11.85 18.32
C GLN A 202 -4.81 10.37 18.07
N TYR A 203 -3.93 9.58 17.46
CA TYR A 203 -4.13 8.17 17.15
C TYR A 203 -3.25 7.22 17.96
N ARG A 204 -2.52 7.74 18.97
CA ARG A 204 -1.55 6.96 19.74
C ARG A 204 -2.10 5.69 20.38
N ASN A 205 -3.41 5.62 20.64
CA ASN A 205 -4.09 4.49 21.27
C ASN A 205 -5.04 3.75 20.31
N CYS A 206 -4.89 3.90 18.98
CA CYS A 206 -5.69 3.17 18.01
C CYS A 206 -5.45 1.65 18.12
N ALA A 207 -6.33 0.86 17.50
CA ALA A 207 -6.15 -0.60 17.46
C ALA A 207 -4.77 -0.97 16.89
N TYR A 208 -4.18 -2.06 17.37
CA TYR A 208 -2.83 -2.54 17.03
C TYR A 208 -1.67 -1.56 17.32
N ALA A 209 -1.91 -0.44 18.01
CA ALA A 209 -0.87 0.55 18.35
C ALA A 209 0.26 -0.05 19.18
N LYS A 210 -0.03 -1.01 20.08
CA LYS A 210 0.98 -1.72 20.87
C LYS A 210 1.92 -2.54 19.97
N GLU A 211 1.36 -3.26 19.01
CA GLU A 211 2.13 -4.07 18.06
C GLU A 211 3.04 -3.18 17.21
N TRP A 212 2.51 -2.07 16.69
CA TRP A 212 3.27 -1.11 15.90
C TRP A 212 4.44 -0.51 16.70
N ARG A 213 4.21 -0.08 17.97
CA ARG A 213 5.28 0.44 18.82
C ARG A 213 6.34 -0.60 19.14
N ASN A 214 5.93 -1.85 19.34
CA ASN A 214 6.90 -2.95 19.53
C ASN A 214 7.76 -3.15 18.28
N GLU A 215 7.17 -3.09 17.08
CA GLU A 215 7.90 -3.18 15.81
C GLU A 215 8.87 -2.01 15.65
N LEU A 216 8.45 -0.78 15.96
CA LEU A 216 9.33 0.40 15.97
C LEU A 216 10.51 0.21 16.92
N LYS A 217 10.27 -0.34 18.13
CA LYS A 217 11.32 -0.63 19.10
C LYS A 217 12.34 -1.63 18.54
N LEU A 218 11.87 -2.70 17.91
CA LEU A 218 12.72 -3.71 17.27
C LEU A 218 13.54 -3.11 16.11
N ALA A 219 12.93 -2.26 15.30
CA ALA A 219 13.61 -1.59 14.19
C ALA A 219 14.76 -0.65 14.65
N ARG A 220 14.63 -0.08 15.87
CA ARG A 220 15.66 0.82 16.45
C ARG A 220 16.78 0.07 17.17
N HIS A 221 16.50 -1.11 17.68
CA HIS A 221 17.40 -1.85 18.58
C HIS A 221 17.53 -3.29 18.07
N ALA A 222 18.06 -3.48 16.86
CA ALA A 222 18.51 -4.80 16.45
C ALA A 222 19.51 -5.29 17.53
N LYS A 223 19.14 -6.31 18.30
CA LYS A 223 20.13 -7.06 19.07
C LYS A 223 21.04 -7.72 18.06
N VAL A 224 22.24 -7.21 17.92
CA VAL A 224 23.33 -7.95 17.31
C VAL A 224 23.63 -9.07 18.31
N GLU A 225 23.05 -10.23 18.11
CA GLU A 225 23.56 -11.44 18.76
C GLU A 225 24.95 -11.66 18.16
N ARG A 226 25.95 -11.41 19.00
CA ARG A 226 27.36 -11.70 18.70
C ARG A 226 27.61 -13.18 18.89
#